data_52c50051c5a09689bec38e94b885e50d
#
_entry.id   52c50051c5a09689bec38e94b885e50d
#
_cell.length_a   1.000
_cell.length_b   1.000
_cell.length_c   1.000
_cell.angle_alpha   90.00
_cell.angle_beta   90.00
_cell.angle_gamma   90.00
#
_symmetry.space_group_name_H-M   'P 1'
#
loop_
_entity.id
_entity.type
_entity.pdbx_description
1 polymer ?
#
loop_
_entity_poly.entity_id
_entity_poly.type
_entity_poly.pdbx_seq_one_letter_code
_entity_poly.pdbx_strand_id
1 'polypeptide(L)'
;MFDDVDHAAALFNLERGGHIYSRISNPTVAVLEERVAALEGGTAALATSSGMSAIFLTIMTLCEAGDHLVVSSQLYGGTVNLFRLTLPKFGVKCTFVKPRDTEGFKKAIQKNTKGIFGELVGNPGNEIMNMPEIAKIAH
;
A
#
# COMPACT_ATOMS: atom_id res chain seq x y z
N MET A 1 -24.00 -17.50 3.58
CA MET A 1 -25.33 -17.96 3.07
C MET A 1 -26.35 -16.99 3.61
N PHE A 2 -27.36 -16.60 2.84
CA PHE A 2 -28.45 -15.77 3.35
C PHE A 2 -29.46 -16.65 4.08
N ASP A 3 -30.05 -16.14 5.15
CA ASP A 3 -31.04 -16.90 5.94
C ASP A 3 -32.37 -16.99 5.19
N ASP A 4 -32.75 -15.86 4.56
CA ASP A 4 -33.96 -15.71 3.73
C ASP A 4 -33.80 -14.55 2.73
N VAL A 5 -34.86 -14.26 1.98
CA VAL A 5 -34.87 -13.20 0.95
C VAL A 5 -34.81 -11.80 1.58
N ASP A 6 -35.45 -11.59 2.71
CA ASP A 6 -35.48 -10.29 3.41
C ASP A 6 -34.11 -9.99 4.01
N HIS A 7 -33.43 -10.99 4.58
CA HIS A 7 -32.05 -10.87 5.02
C HIS A 7 -31.11 -10.51 3.84
N ALA A 8 -31.26 -11.18 2.69
CA ALA A 8 -30.49 -10.86 1.51
C ALA A 8 -30.74 -9.41 1.06
N ALA A 9 -32.00 -8.98 0.97
CA ALA A 9 -32.36 -7.63 0.59
C ALA A 9 -31.76 -6.57 1.53
N ALA A 10 -31.86 -6.78 2.84
CA ALA A 10 -31.30 -5.87 3.85
C ALA A 10 -29.77 -5.74 3.75
N LEU A 11 -29.04 -6.83 3.42
CA LEU A 11 -27.61 -6.79 3.19
C LEU A 11 -27.24 -6.02 1.90
N PHE A 12 -27.97 -6.26 0.80
CA PHE A 12 -27.74 -5.55 -0.47
C PHE A 12 -28.11 -4.07 -0.38
N ASN A 13 -29.09 -3.71 0.43
CA ASN A 13 -29.48 -2.32 0.70
C ASN A 13 -28.56 -1.63 1.72
N LEU A 14 -27.55 -2.33 2.27
CA LEU A 14 -26.65 -1.84 3.32
C LEU A 14 -27.36 -1.46 4.63
N GLU A 15 -28.54 -2.01 4.87
CA GLU A 15 -29.32 -1.84 6.11
C GLU A 15 -28.79 -2.74 7.25
N ARG A 16 -28.06 -3.80 6.91
CA ARG A 16 -27.40 -4.71 7.84
C ARG A 16 -25.95 -4.94 7.40
N GLY A 17 -25.04 -5.05 8.39
CA GLY A 17 -23.67 -5.49 8.14
C GLY A 17 -23.60 -6.98 7.84
N GLY A 18 -22.75 -7.38 6.91
CA GLY A 18 -22.50 -8.77 6.57
C GLY A 18 -21.82 -8.97 5.23
N HIS A 19 -21.64 -10.24 4.84
CA HIS A 19 -20.98 -10.61 3.60
C HIS A 19 -22.00 -10.89 2.52
N ILE A 20 -21.91 -10.15 1.42
CA ILE A 20 -22.85 -10.23 0.28
C ILE A 20 -22.24 -11.07 -0.84
N TYR A 21 -21.02 -10.72 -1.24
CA TYR A 21 -20.38 -11.26 -2.43
C TYR A 21 -18.86 -11.28 -2.27
N SER A 22 -18.22 -12.41 -2.56
CA SER A 22 -16.80 -12.66 -2.24
C SER A 22 -15.81 -11.66 -2.85
N ARG A 23 -16.14 -11.00 -3.95
CA ARG A 23 -15.31 -9.92 -4.51
C ARG A 23 -15.35 -8.66 -3.63
N ILE A 24 -16.43 -8.42 -2.92
CA ILE A 24 -16.61 -7.27 -2.03
C ILE A 24 -16.14 -7.62 -0.62
N SER A 25 -16.62 -8.76 -0.10
CA SER A 25 -16.25 -9.24 1.24
C SER A 25 -16.47 -10.76 1.35
N ASN A 26 -15.58 -11.42 2.07
CA ASN A 26 -15.65 -12.86 2.29
C ASN A 26 -15.28 -13.15 3.76
N PRO A 27 -16.03 -13.96 4.49
CA PRO A 27 -15.79 -14.19 5.93
C PRO A 27 -14.41 -14.86 6.19
N THR A 28 -13.94 -15.71 5.30
CA THR A 28 -12.61 -16.34 5.43
C THR A 28 -11.49 -15.33 5.24
N VAL A 29 -11.63 -14.44 4.26
CA VAL A 29 -10.65 -13.37 3.99
C VAL A 29 -10.69 -12.33 5.11
N ALA A 30 -11.87 -11.99 5.62
CA ALA A 30 -12.04 -11.06 6.74
C ALA A 30 -11.27 -11.49 8.00
N VAL A 31 -11.21 -12.80 8.30
CA VAL A 31 -10.39 -13.30 9.42
C VAL A 31 -8.90 -13.01 9.24
N LEU A 32 -8.38 -13.12 8.01
CA LEU A 32 -6.99 -12.73 7.71
C LEU A 32 -6.79 -11.23 7.88
N GLU A 33 -7.70 -10.43 7.31
CA GLU A 33 -7.65 -8.96 7.34
C GLU A 33 -7.69 -8.44 8.79
N GLU A 34 -8.60 -8.93 9.62
CA GLU A 34 -8.71 -8.58 11.03
C GLU A 34 -7.44 -8.93 11.82
N ARG A 35 -6.86 -10.12 11.58
CA ARG A 35 -5.62 -10.54 12.25
C ARG A 35 -4.43 -9.68 11.87
N VAL A 36 -4.27 -9.38 10.58
CA VAL A 36 -3.18 -8.53 10.09
C VAL A 36 -3.34 -7.12 10.63
N ALA A 37 -4.55 -6.55 10.60
CA ALA A 37 -4.84 -5.25 11.19
C ALA A 37 -4.46 -5.21 12.68
N ALA A 38 -4.81 -6.24 13.45
CA ALA A 38 -4.47 -6.31 14.88
C ALA A 38 -2.96 -6.42 15.13
N LEU A 39 -2.23 -7.20 14.31
CA LEU A 39 -0.78 -7.35 14.43
C LEU A 39 -0.03 -6.06 14.09
N GLU A 40 -0.50 -5.31 13.11
CA GLU A 40 0.10 -4.05 12.66
C GLU A 40 -0.43 -2.81 13.42
N GLY A 41 -1.37 -2.98 14.35
CA GLY A 41 -2.02 -1.87 15.05
C GLY A 41 -2.84 -0.96 14.13
N GLY A 42 -3.28 -1.48 12.99
CA GLY A 42 -4.08 -0.78 12.00
C GLY A 42 -5.57 -0.79 12.33
N THR A 43 -6.31 0.16 11.80
CA THR A 43 -7.77 0.22 11.93
C THR A 43 -8.46 -0.89 11.14
N ALA A 44 -7.91 -1.23 9.97
CA ALA A 44 -8.39 -2.29 9.10
C ALA A 44 -7.26 -2.76 8.17
N ALA A 45 -7.46 -3.89 7.51
CA ALA A 45 -6.60 -4.38 6.44
C ALA A 45 -7.46 -4.80 5.24
N LEU A 46 -6.87 -4.80 4.06
CA LEU A 46 -7.49 -5.27 2.82
C LEU A 46 -6.55 -6.27 2.15
N ALA A 47 -7.02 -7.50 1.99
CA ALA A 47 -6.28 -8.50 1.23
C ALA A 47 -6.46 -8.31 -0.28
N THR A 48 -5.37 -8.45 -1.01
CA THR A 48 -5.35 -8.36 -2.48
C THR A 48 -4.80 -9.64 -3.09
N SER A 49 -4.95 -9.81 -4.40
CA SER A 49 -4.51 -11.01 -5.12
C SER A 49 -2.99 -11.20 -5.17
N SER A 50 -2.22 -10.16 -4.88
CA SER A 50 -0.74 -10.21 -4.85
C SER A 50 -0.17 -8.99 -4.13
N GLY A 51 1.08 -9.09 -3.64
CA GLY A 51 1.82 -7.96 -3.08
C GLY A 51 1.98 -6.80 -4.08
N MET A 52 2.15 -7.10 -5.37
CA MET A 52 2.22 -6.06 -6.41
C MET A 52 0.90 -5.32 -6.56
N SER A 53 -0.24 -6.02 -6.45
CA SER A 53 -1.57 -5.39 -6.42
C SER A 53 -1.74 -4.52 -5.18
N ALA A 54 -1.27 -4.98 -4.02
CA ALA A 54 -1.30 -4.19 -2.78
C ALA A 54 -0.54 -2.88 -2.94
N ILE A 55 0.71 -2.93 -3.44
CA ILE A 55 1.53 -1.74 -3.66
C ILE A 55 0.85 -0.80 -4.67
N PHE A 56 0.42 -1.33 -5.82
CA PHE A 56 -0.19 -0.50 -6.86
C PHE A 56 -1.46 0.20 -6.37
N LEU A 57 -2.37 -0.53 -5.74
CA LEU A 57 -3.63 0.01 -5.21
C LEU A 57 -3.37 1.05 -4.11
N THR A 58 -2.41 0.81 -3.22
CA THR A 58 -2.02 1.79 -2.19
C THR A 58 -1.54 3.09 -2.82
N ILE A 59 -0.64 3.02 -3.79
CA ILE A 59 -0.12 4.23 -4.45
C ILE A 59 -1.22 4.96 -5.22
N MET A 60 -2.07 4.25 -5.96
CA MET A 60 -3.15 4.86 -6.73
C MET A 60 -4.28 5.43 -5.84
N THR A 61 -4.37 4.99 -4.59
CA THR A 61 -5.30 5.57 -3.61
C THR A 61 -4.74 6.87 -3.00
N LEU A 62 -3.42 6.95 -2.80
CA LEU A 62 -2.76 8.07 -2.13
C LEU A 62 -2.28 9.17 -3.08
N CYS A 63 -2.05 8.85 -4.35
CA CYS A 63 -1.42 9.75 -5.33
C CYS A 63 -2.34 10.04 -6.51
N GLU A 64 -2.26 11.28 -6.97
CA GLU A 64 -2.87 11.76 -8.21
C GLU A 64 -1.80 12.10 -9.25
N ALA A 65 -2.24 12.38 -10.49
CA ALA A 65 -1.34 12.87 -11.54
C ALA A 65 -0.67 14.19 -11.12
N GLY A 66 0.64 14.24 -11.20
CA GLY A 66 1.45 15.36 -10.73
C GLY A 66 2.09 15.16 -9.36
N ASP A 67 1.68 14.14 -8.61
CA ASP A 67 2.28 13.81 -7.32
C ASP A 67 3.65 13.15 -7.44
N HIS A 68 4.38 13.16 -6.33
CA HIS A 68 5.74 12.65 -6.23
C HIS A 68 5.88 11.67 -5.06
N LEU A 69 6.75 10.67 -5.25
CA LEU A 69 7.16 9.72 -4.21
C LEU A 69 8.69 9.68 -4.11
N VAL A 70 9.19 9.52 -2.89
CA VAL A 70 10.59 9.17 -2.64
C VAL A 70 10.67 7.66 -2.41
N VAL A 71 11.54 6.98 -3.13
CA VAL A 71 11.52 5.51 -3.22
C VAL A 71 12.92 4.95 -2.94
N SER A 72 13.01 3.91 -2.12
CA SER A 72 14.27 3.19 -1.95
C SER A 72 14.74 2.59 -3.28
N SER A 73 16.03 2.66 -3.57
CA SER A 73 16.60 2.10 -4.80
C SER A 73 16.80 0.59 -4.76
N GLN A 74 16.70 -0.03 -3.58
CA GLN A 74 16.82 -1.49 -3.40
C GLN A 74 15.46 -2.10 -3.06
N LEU A 75 14.74 -2.47 -4.10
CA LEU A 75 13.42 -3.07 -4.05
C LEU A 75 13.38 -4.32 -4.94
N TYR A 76 12.40 -5.15 -4.73
CA TYR A 76 12.06 -6.22 -5.66
C TYR A 76 11.93 -5.66 -7.09
N GLY A 77 12.47 -6.38 -8.08
CA GLY A 77 12.56 -5.90 -9.46
C GLY A 77 11.22 -5.50 -10.08
N GLY A 78 10.15 -6.23 -9.76
CA GLY A 78 8.78 -5.88 -10.18
C GLY A 78 8.33 -4.52 -9.61
N THR A 79 8.68 -4.25 -8.35
CA THR A 79 8.39 -2.98 -7.68
C THR A 79 9.20 -1.84 -8.30
N VAL A 80 10.48 -2.06 -8.60
CA VAL A 80 11.31 -1.06 -9.31
C VAL A 80 10.67 -0.68 -10.66
N ASN A 81 10.23 -1.69 -11.43
CA ASN A 81 9.57 -1.45 -12.71
C ASN A 81 8.23 -0.71 -12.54
N LEU A 82 7.45 -1.02 -11.52
CA LEU A 82 6.22 -0.32 -11.20
C LEU A 82 6.50 1.18 -11.01
N PHE A 83 7.43 1.55 -10.13
CA PHE A 83 7.74 2.95 -9.82
C PHE A 83 8.46 3.67 -10.96
N ARG A 84 9.31 2.98 -11.71
CA ARG A 84 10.12 3.60 -12.78
C ARG A 84 9.40 3.70 -14.12
N LEU A 85 8.59 2.71 -14.48
CA LEU A 85 8.03 2.60 -15.82
C LEU A 85 6.50 2.73 -15.86
N THR A 86 5.81 2.24 -14.82
CA THR A 86 4.34 2.18 -14.83
C THR A 86 3.71 3.43 -14.23
N LEU A 87 4.08 3.81 -13.01
CA LEU A 87 3.51 4.98 -12.34
C LEU A 87 3.70 6.31 -13.09
N PRO A 88 4.82 6.55 -13.81
CA PRO A 88 4.95 7.75 -14.64
C PRO A 88 3.88 7.86 -15.74
N LYS A 89 3.34 6.74 -16.24
CA LYS A 89 2.23 6.75 -17.21
C LYS A 89 0.92 7.28 -16.61
N PHE A 90 0.79 7.22 -15.28
CA PHE A 90 -0.31 7.78 -14.50
C PHE A 90 0.02 9.18 -13.95
N GLY A 91 1.16 9.76 -14.34
CA GLY A 91 1.57 11.09 -13.91
C GLY A 91 2.25 11.15 -12.54
N VAL A 92 2.49 10.02 -11.87
CA VAL A 92 3.18 9.96 -10.58
C VAL A 92 4.68 9.84 -10.80
N LYS A 93 5.46 10.78 -10.25
CA LYS A 93 6.93 10.82 -10.39
C LYS A 93 7.61 10.22 -9.15
N CYS A 94 8.79 9.62 -9.36
CA CYS A 94 9.53 8.98 -8.28
C CYS A 94 11.00 9.39 -8.29
N THR A 95 11.54 9.71 -7.11
CA THR A 95 12.99 9.90 -6.88
C THR A 95 13.53 8.72 -6.10
N PHE A 96 14.53 8.03 -6.67
CA PHE A 96 15.15 6.86 -6.04
C PHE A 96 16.35 7.28 -5.18
N VAL A 97 16.39 6.78 -3.94
CA VAL A 97 17.42 7.05 -2.94
C VAL A 97 17.98 5.74 -2.39
N LYS A 98 19.27 5.68 -2.07
CA LYS A 98 19.88 4.49 -1.45
C LYS A 98 19.27 4.25 -0.05
N PRO A 99 18.99 2.99 0.36
CA PRO A 99 18.25 2.69 1.59
C PRO A 99 18.88 3.27 2.88
N ARG A 100 20.20 3.45 2.91
CA ARG A 100 20.93 3.99 4.05
C ARG A 100 21.20 5.50 4.01
N ASP A 101 20.84 6.17 2.92
CA ASP A 101 21.07 7.60 2.72
C ASP A 101 19.88 8.42 3.26
N THR A 102 19.78 8.53 4.58
CA THR A 102 18.72 9.29 5.25
C THR A 102 18.68 10.76 4.84
N GLU A 103 19.86 11.39 4.63
CA GLU A 103 19.95 12.75 4.12
C GLU A 103 19.47 12.86 2.67
N GLY A 104 19.73 11.83 1.85
CA GLY A 104 19.22 11.74 0.49
C GLY A 104 17.69 11.67 0.48
N PHE A 105 17.06 10.90 1.38
CA PHE A 105 15.61 10.88 1.51
C PHE A 105 15.06 12.26 1.85
N LYS A 106 15.65 12.95 2.83
CA LYS A 106 15.24 14.30 3.23
C LYS A 106 15.36 15.32 2.08
N LYS A 107 16.46 15.28 1.36
CA LYS A 107 16.70 16.17 0.22
C LYS A 107 15.80 15.88 -0.99
N ALA A 108 15.35 14.64 -1.15
CA ALA A 108 14.49 14.22 -2.25
C ALA A 108 13.04 14.65 -2.08
N ILE A 109 12.61 15.05 -0.87
CA ILE A 109 11.25 15.52 -0.61
C ILE A 109 10.99 16.83 -1.37
N GLN A 110 9.88 16.87 -2.07
CA GLN A 110 9.38 18.00 -2.85
C GLN A 110 8.04 18.46 -2.28
N LYS A 111 7.56 19.64 -2.69
CA LYS A 111 6.27 20.18 -2.23
C LYS A 111 5.08 19.25 -2.53
N ASN A 112 5.18 18.48 -3.62
CA ASN A 112 4.15 17.52 -4.07
C ASN A 112 4.49 16.08 -3.68
N THR A 113 5.43 15.83 -2.77
CA THR A 113 5.72 14.48 -2.27
C THR A 113 4.59 14.01 -1.36
N LYS A 114 4.00 12.85 -1.68
CA LYS A 114 2.92 12.22 -0.93
C LYS A 114 3.39 11.14 0.03
N GLY A 115 4.57 10.58 -0.20
CA GLY A 115 5.07 9.53 0.67
C GLY A 115 6.47 9.06 0.33
N ILE A 116 6.98 8.21 1.22
CA ILE A 116 8.23 7.50 1.06
C ILE A 116 7.93 6.00 1.01
N PHE A 117 8.49 5.30 0.03
CA PHE A 117 8.33 3.86 -0.11
C PHE A 117 9.67 3.13 0.00
N GLY A 118 9.70 2.02 0.75
CA GLY A 118 10.88 1.17 0.86
C GLY A 118 10.57 -0.21 1.41
N GLU A 119 11.50 -1.14 1.25
CA GLU A 119 11.51 -2.45 1.86
C GLU A 119 12.45 -2.41 3.08
N LEU A 120 12.03 -3.00 4.20
CA LEU A 120 12.85 -3.07 5.41
C LEU A 120 14.19 -3.76 5.13
N VAL A 121 14.15 -4.84 4.37
CA VAL A 121 15.34 -5.55 3.87
C VAL A 121 15.32 -5.46 2.35
N GLY A 122 16.25 -4.68 1.81
CA GLY A 122 16.33 -4.37 0.38
C GLY A 122 16.69 -5.58 -0.49
N ASN A 123 16.15 -5.63 -1.68
CA ASN A 123 16.40 -6.67 -2.67
C ASN A 123 17.19 -6.08 -3.88
N PRO A 124 18.29 -6.68 -4.33
CA PRO A 124 18.90 -7.96 -3.88
C PRO A 124 19.99 -7.77 -2.81
N GLY A 125 20.35 -6.55 -2.45
CA GLY A 125 21.56 -6.26 -1.66
C GLY A 125 21.43 -6.55 -0.16
N ASN A 126 20.24 -6.93 0.34
CA ASN A 126 19.96 -7.17 1.75
C ASN A 126 20.31 -5.99 2.67
N GLU A 127 20.34 -4.77 2.13
CA GLU A 127 20.54 -3.58 2.93
C GLU A 127 19.29 -3.27 3.77
N ILE A 128 19.52 -3.07 5.07
CA ILE A 128 18.44 -2.72 6.00
C ILE A 128 18.20 -1.20 5.94
N MET A 129 16.97 -0.82 5.69
CA MET A 129 16.51 0.57 5.74
C MET A 129 16.23 0.98 7.18
N ASN A 130 16.71 2.14 7.60
CA ASN A 130 16.44 2.68 8.94
C ASN A 130 15.03 3.27 8.99
N MET A 131 14.01 2.41 9.10
CA MET A 131 12.60 2.81 9.09
C MET A 131 12.25 3.86 10.15
N PRO A 132 12.73 3.79 11.42
CA PRO A 132 12.47 4.82 12.42
C PRO A 132 12.94 6.22 12.00
N GLU A 133 14.13 6.34 11.39
CA GLU A 133 14.63 7.63 10.91
C GLU A 133 13.86 8.10 9.66
N ILE A 134 13.54 7.19 8.75
CA ILE A 134 12.74 7.53 7.57
C ILE A 134 11.33 7.98 7.97
N ALA A 135 10.72 7.33 8.97
CA ALA A 135 9.41 7.74 9.48
C ALA A 135 9.44 9.17 10.05
N LYS A 136 10.51 9.55 10.80
CA LYS A 136 10.69 10.93 11.29
C LYS A 136 10.85 11.95 10.17
N ILE A 137 11.40 11.54 9.02
CA ILE A 137 11.56 12.42 7.85
C ILE A 137 10.22 12.58 7.13
N ALA A 138 9.38 11.55 7.13
CA ALA A 138 8.09 11.52 6.43
C ALA A 138 6.99 12.28 7.18
N HIS A 139 7.06 12.35 8.52
CA HIS A 139 6.10 13.02 9.42
C HIS A 139 6.61 14.38 9.88
#